data_62c2a069ccb7522683608c4082a47c6f
#
_entry.id   62c2a069ccb7522683608c4082a47c6f
#
_cell.length_a   1.000
_cell.length_b   1.000
_cell.length_c   1.000
_cell.angle_alpha   90.00
_cell.angle_beta   90.00
_cell.angle_gamma   90.00
#
_symmetry.space_group_name_H-M   'P 1'
#
loop_
_entity.id
_entity.type
_entity.pdbx_description
1 polymer ?
#
loop_
_entity_poly.entity_id
_entity_poly.type
_entity_poly.pdbx_seq_one_letter_code
_entity_poly.pdbx_strand_id
1 'polypeptide(L)'
;MNRQPQVSVGILTAQRIGFVLHGDYTAAGKTVAGENRVSADGDRVRWDGASYGRLRFEPCGADASFTLKEVVIGIGFHWQRTEDQVFRGALELIADDGRVTAVNRIGVEE
;
A
#
# COMPACT_ATOMS: atom_id res chain seq x y z
N MET A 1 22.46 -1.48 -21.45
CA MET A 1 21.49 -2.25 -20.77
C MET A 1 20.34 -1.41 -20.22
N ASN A 2 19.15 -1.80 -20.55
CA ASN A 2 18.00 -1.03 -20.11
C ASN A 2 17.32 -1.70 -18.95
N ARG A 3 17.24 -0.97 -17.90
CA ARG A 3 16.55 -1.44 -16.75
C ARG A 3 15.56 -0.36 -16.33
N GLN A 4 14.32 -0.77 -16.20
CA GLN A 4 13.30 0.17 -15.76
C GLN A 4 13.54 0.55 -14.32
N PRO A 5 13.71 1.81 -14.02
CA PRO A 5 13.76 2.22 -12.64
C PRO A 5 12.38 2.09 -12.02
N GLN A 6 12.36 1.80 -10.75
CA GLN A 6 11.12 1.81 -9.99
C GLN A 6 11.04 3.08 -9.18
N VAL A 7 9.89 3.71 -9.21
CA VAL A 7 9.62 4.85 -8.38
C VAL A 7 8.88 4.36 -7.14
N SER A 8 9.40 4.71 -5.98
CA SER A 8 8.79 4.35 -4.72
C SER A 8 8.34 5.62 -4.04
N VAL A 9 7.06 5.70 -3.75
CA VAL A 9 6.48 6.89 -3.13
C VAL A 9 5.78 6.48 -1.86
N GLY A 10 6.22 7.03 -0.73
CA GLY A 10 5.54 6.83 0.53
C GLY A 10 4.27 7.66 0.54
N ILE A 11 3.14 7.02 0.81
CA ILE A 11 1.84 7.65 0.70
C ILE A 11 1.26 7.96 2.06
N LEU A 12 1.32 7.00 2.96
CA LEU A 12 0.59 7.07 4.21
C LEU A 12 1.31 6.26 5.28
N THR A 13 1.39 6.79 6.48
CA THR A 13 1.92 6.06 7.62
C THR A 13 0.88 6.11 8.73
N ALA A 14 0.50 4.95 9.25
CA ALA A 14 -0.51 4.86 10.28
C ALA A 14 -0.40 3.52 10.99
N GLN A 15 -1.09 3.39 12.12
CA GLN A 15 -1.13 2.12 12.84
C GLN A 15 -1.99 1.09 12.10
N ARG A 16 -2.96 1.57 11.34
CA ARG A 16 -3.85 0.73 10.53
C ARG A 16 -4.06 1.40 9.19
N ILE A 17 -4.10 0.60 8.15
CA ILE A 17 -4.33 1.12 6.79
C ILE A 17 -5.36 0.23 6.13
N GLY A 18 -6.45 0.86 5.64
CA GLY A 18 -7.45 0.18 4.84
C GLY A 18 -7.25 0.51 3.38
N PHE A 19 -7.47 -0.46 2.51
CA PHE A 19 -7.34 -0.24 1.08
C PHE A 19 -8.26 -1.19 0.33
N VAL A 20 -8.55 -0.82 -0.91
CA VAL A 20 -9.39 -1.62 -1.80
C VAL A 20 -8.59 -1.94 -3.04
N LEU A 21 -8.49 -3.20 -3.38
CA LEU A 21 -7.79 -3.64 -4.58
C LEU A 21 -8.80 -3.75 -5.72
N HIS A 22 -8.52 -3.07 -6.82
CA HIS A 22 -9.36 -3.09 -8.01
C HIS A 22 -8.69 -3.97 -9.04
N GLY A 23 -9.14 -5.20 -9.12
CA GLY A 23 -8.50 -6.22 -9.92
C GLY A 23 -7.76 -7.19 -9.04
N ASP A 24 -7.13 -8.17 -9.66
CA ASP A 24 -6.44 -9.22 -8.91
C ASP A 24 -5.01 -8.79 -8.57
N TYR A 25 -4.66 -9.03 -7.33
CA TYR A 25 -3.31 -8.82 -6.81
C TYR A 25 -2.83 -10.11 -6.18
N THR A 26 -1.52 -10.29 -6.08
CA THR A 26 -0.96 -11.41 -5.33
C THR A 26 -0.17 -10.88 -4.14
N ALA A 27 -0.32 -11.57 -3.02
CA ALA A 27 0.42 -11.25 -1.79
C ALA A 27 0.57 -12.55 -1.01
N ALA A 28 1.76 -12.77 -0.48
CA ALA A 28 2.06 -13.95 0.34
C ALA A 28 1.61 -15.26 -0.34
N GLY A 29 1.74 -15.33 -1.67
CA GLY A 29 1.37 -16.51 -2.42
C GLY A 29 -0.11 -16.71 -2.66
N LYS A 30 -0.93 -15.67 -2.41
CA LYS A 30 -2.38 -15.74 -2.58
C LYS A 30 -2.84 -14.70 -3.56
N THR A 31 -3.95 -14.98 -4.26
CA THR A 31 -4.63 -13.98 -5.07
C THR A 31 -5.61 -13.24 -4.19
N VAL A 32 -5.53 -11.91 -4.22
CA VAL A 32 -6.30 -11.05 -3.34
C VAL A 32 -6.97 -9.96 -4.15
N ALA A 33 -8.19 -9.62 -3.78
CA ALA A 33 -8.92 -8.53 -4.41
C ALA A 33 -9.86 -7.92 -3.39
N GLY A 34 -10.41 -6.75 -3.71
CA GLY A 34 -11.41 -6.11 -2.88
C GLY A 34 -10.83 -5.43 -1.64
N GLU A 35 -11.67 -5.26 -0.65
CA GLU A 35 -11.30 -4.52 0.54
C GLU A 35 -10.38 -5.33 1.45
N ASN A 36 -9.32 -4.69 1.90
CA ASN A 36 -8.34 -5.31 2.77
C ASN A 36 -7.88 -4.31 3.83
N ARG A 37 -7.27 -4.83 4.88
CA ARG A 37 -6.80 -3.99 5.97
C ARG A 37 -5.55 -4.61 6.58
N VAL A 38 -4.60 -3.75 6.92
CA VAL A 38 -3.40 -4.17 7.61
C VAL A 38 -3.24 -3.33 8.87
N SER A 39 -2.47 -3.86 9.81
CA SER A 39 -2.18 -3.11 11.04
C SER A 39 -0.74 -3.36 11.45
N ALA A 40 -0.23 -2.49 12.29
CA ALA A 40 1.10 -2.63 12.83
C ALA A 40 1.07 -3.63 13.99
N ASP A 41 2.07 -4.49 14.05
CA ASP A 41 2.24 -5.44 15.13
C ASP A 41 3.72 -5.37 15.50
N GLY A 42 4.08 -4.36 16.29
CA GLY A 42 5.47 -4.07 16.59
C GLY A 42 6.21 -3.71 15.32
N ASP A 43 7.19 -4.51 14.95
CA ASP A 43 7.99 -4.30 13.74
C ASP A 43 7.41 -5.02 12.52
N ARG A 44 6.22 -5.56 12.64
CA ARG A 44 5.66 -6.40 11.60
C ARG A 44 4.31 -5.88 11.14
N VAL A 45 3.95 -6.26 9.91
CA VAL A 45 2.67 -5.94 9.31
C VAL A 45 1.74 -7.12 9.55
N ARG A 46 0.61 -6.89 10.17
CA ARG A 46 -0.38 -7.93 10.41
C ARG A 46 -1.46 -7.86 9.35
N TRP A 47 -1.69 -8.99 8.69
CA TRP A 47 -2.69 -9.10 7.64
C TRP A 47 -3.22 -10.51 7.59
N ASP A 48 -4.54 -10.64 7.51
CA ASP A 48 -5.21 -11.94 7.33
C ASP A 48 -4.78 -12.97 8.38
N GLY A 49 -4.61 -12.53 9.62
CA GLY A 49 -4.27 -13.41 10.73
C GLY A 49 -2.81 -13.79 10.81
N ALA A 50 -1.96 -13.21 10.00
CA ALA A 50 -0.52 -13.50 10.00
C ALA A 50 0.29 -12.22 10.06
N SER A 51 1.54 -12.34 10.47
CA SER A 51 2.44 -11.19 10.58
C SER A 51 3.58 -11.35 9.58
N TYR A 52 3.95 -10.24 8.94
CA TYR A 52 4.99 -10.22 7.91
C TYR A 52 5.97 -9.09 8.20
N GLY A 53 7.24 -9.32 7.94
CA GLY A 53 8.24 -8.26 8.05
C GLY A 53 8.00 -7.19 7.01
N ARG A 54 7.53 -7.61 5.85
CA ARG A 54 7.18 -6.71 4.74
C ARG A 54 6.10 -7.41 3.94
N LEU A 55 5.09 -6.68 3.54
CA LEU A 55 3.98 -7.24 2.78
C LEU A 55 3.84 -6.48 1.48
N ARG A 56 3.85 -7.18 0.36
CA ARG A 56 3.76 -6.56 -0.95
C ARG A 56 2.59 -7.15 -1.73
N PHE A 57 1.78 -6.28 -2.29
CA PHE A 57 0.67 -6.66 -3.16
C PHE A 57 1.06 -6.32 -4.59
N GLU A 58 1.22 -7.34 -5.43
CA GLU A 58 1.63 -7.19 -6.81
C GLU A 58 0.42 -7.28 -7.72
N PRO A 59 0.25 -6.33 -8.65
CA PRO A 59 -0.89 -6.40 -9.56
C PRO A 59 -0.69 -7.55 -10.55
N CYS A 60 -1.78 -8.26 -10.83
CA CYS A 60 -1.75 -9.35 -11.79
C CYS A 60 -1.95 -8.86 -13.22
N GLY A 61 -2.51 -7.67 -13.39
CA GLY A 61 -2.75 -7.12 -14.71
C GLY A 61 -2.35 -5.66 -14.78
N ALA A 62 -2.20 -5.17 -16.01
CA ALA A 62 -1.77 -3.79 -16.23
C ALA A 62 -2.80 -2.78 -15.78
N ASP A 63 -4.07 -3.18 -15.74
CA ASP A 63 -5.16 -2.27 -15.37
C ASP A 63 -5.47 -2.30 -13.89
N ALA A 64 -4.76 -3.10 -13.12
CA ALA A 64 -5.04 -3.20 -11.70
C ALA A 64 -4.63 -1.92 -10.98
N SER A 65 -5.43 -1.53 -10.00
CA SER A 65 -5.17 -0.35 -9.20
C SER A 65 -5.63 -0.62 -7.78
N PHE A 66 -5.30 0.28 -6.87
CA PHE A 66 -5.79 0.18 -5.51
C PHE A 66 -6.14 1.55 -4.99
N THR A 67 -7.08 1.59 -4.06
CA THR A 67 -7.48 2.82 -3.38
C THR A 67 -7.01 2.73 -1.95
N LEU A 68 -6.22 3.71 -1.52
CA LEU A 68 -5.88 3.87 -0.11
C LEU A 68 -6.91 4.78 0.51
N LYS A 69 -7.45 4.36 1.64
CA LYS A 69 -8.50 5.11 2.31
C LYS A 69 -7.90 6.06 3.32
N GLU A 70 -8.52 7.22 3.44
CA GLU A 70 -8.22 8.20 4.48
C GLU A 70 -6.79 8.73 4.41
N VAL A 71 -6.31 8.99 3.21
CA VAL A 71 -5.01 9.65 3.05
C VAL A 71 -5.14 11.09 3.52
N VAL A 72 -4.20 11.51 4.39
CA VAL A 72 -4.25 12.84 5.00
C VAL A 72 -3.81 13.89 4.00
N ILE A 73 -4.61 14.92 3.84
CA ILE A 73 -4.36 16.03 2.95
C ILE A 73 -4.43 17.33 3.75
N GLY A 74 -3.57 18.28 3.44
CA GLY A 74 -3.54 19.56 4.16
C GLY A 74 -2.88 19.46 5.50
N ILE A 75 -1.70 18.89 5.52
CA ILE A 75 -0.99 18.60 6.76
C ILE A 75 -0.65 19.86 7.53
N GLY A 76 -0.87 19.79 8.84
CA GLY A 76 -0.38 20.79 9.75
C GLY A 76 -1.34 21.92 10.07
N PHE A 77 -2.56 21.86 9.57
CA PHE A 77 -3.52 22.93 9.81
C PHE A 77 -4.85 22.37 10.29
N HIS A 78 -5.63 23.21 10.92
CA HIS A 78 -6.92 22.79 11.43
C HIS A 78 -7.93 22.45 10.35
N TRP A 79 -7.67 22.81 9.12
CA TRP A 79 -8.51 22.42 7.98
C TRP A 79 -8.01 21.18 7.26
N GLN A 80 -7.13 20.46 7.89
CA GLN A 80 -6.64 19.16 7.41
C GLN A 80 -7.82 18.21 7.25
N ARG A 81 -7.79 17.42 6.18
CA ARG A 81 -8.84 16.45 5.91
C ARG A 81 -8.24 15.17 5.36
N THR A 82 -9.06 14.12 5.29
CA THR A 82 -8.64 12.86 4.70
C THR A 82 -9.44 12.61 3.42
N GLU A 83 -8.81 11.91 2.49
CA GLU A 83 -9.42 11.52 1.22
C GLU A 83 -8.98 10.14 0.82
N ASP A 84 -9.82 9.46 0.04
CA ASP A 84 -9.42 8.21 -0.59
C ASP A 84 -8.68 8.54 -1.87
N GLN A 85 -7.57 7.84 -2.11
CA GLN A 85 -6.71 8.10 -3.26
C GLN A 85 -6.44 6.81 -4.01
N VAL A 86 -6.46 6.86 -5.34
CA VAL A 86 -6.28 5.70 -6.20
C VAL A 86 -4.87 5.71 -6.79
N PHE A 87 -4.23 4.57 -6.75
CA PHE A 87 -2.87 4.40 -7.27
C PHE A 87 -2.80 3.16 -8.14
N ARG A 88 -1.85 3.16 -9.06
CA ARG A 88 -1.56 1.99 -9.88
C ARG A 88 -0.24 1.38 -9.46
N GLY A 89 -0.01 0.14 -9.88
CA GLY A 89 1.23 -0.55 -9.58
C GLY A 89 1.12 -1.34 -8.30
N ALA A 90 2.26 -1.62 -7.70
CA ALA A 90 2.32 -2.45 -6.50
C ALA A 90 2.15 -1.61 -5.25
N LEU A 91 1.56 -2.22 -4.24
CA LEU A 91 1.44 -1.62 -2.91
C LEU A 91 2.32 -2.41 -1.96
N GLU A 92 3.25 -1.73 -1.32
CA GLU A 92 4.12 -2.35 -0.35
C GLU A 92 3.85 -1.76 1.03
N LEU A 93 3.78 -2.61 2.03
CA LEU A 93 3.49 -2.21 3.39
C LEU A 93 4.67 -2.62 4.26
N ILE A 94 5.25 -1.63 4.93
CA ILE A 94 6.45 -1.81 5.72
C ILE A 94 6.14 -1.34 7.12
N ALA A 95 6.45 -2.18 8.11
CA ALA A 95 6.24 -1.82 9.50
C ALA A 95 7.51 -1.25 10.08
N ASP A 96 7.38 -0.16 10.82
CA ASP A 96 8.51 0.48 11.47
C ASP A 96 7.99 1.27 12.67
N ASP A 97 8.59 1.02 13.82
CA ASP A 97 8.30 1.78 15.04
C ASP A 97 6.81 1.81 15.39
N GLY A 98 6.16 0.66 15.26
CA GLY A 98 4.75 0.53 15.63
C GLY A 98 3.77 1.10 14.63
N ARG A 99 4.23 1.43 13.43
CA ARG A 99 3.40 1.98 12.37
C ARG A 99 3.65 1.26 11.07
N VAL A 100 2.67 1.33 10.18
CA VAL A 100 2.77 0.77 8.84
C VAL A 100 2.85 1.91 7.85
N THR A 101 3.82 1.84 6.95
CA THR A 101 3.94 2.80 5.86
C THR A 101 3.51 2.14 4.57
N ALA A 102 2.59 2.78 3.86
CA ALA A 102 2.17 2.33 2.55
C ALA A 102 3.06 2.98 1.50
N VAL A 103 3.63 2.18 0.63
CA VAL A 103 4.54 2.64 -0.42
C VAL A 103 4.00 2.15 -1.74
N ASN A 104 3.87 3.07 -2.69
CA ASN A 104 3.46 2.73 -4.04
C ASN A 104 4.72 2.54 -4.88
N ARG A 105 4.81 1.39 -5.53
CA ARG A 105 5.93 1.08 -6.39
C ARG A 105 5.45 0.94 -7.82
N ILE A 106 5.93 1.80 -8.67
CA ILE A 106 5.54 1.87 -10.06
C ILE A 106 6.77 1.67 -10.92
N GLY A 107 6.67 0.76 -11.89
CA GLY A 107 7.70 0.63 -12.90
C GLY A 107 7.57 1.75 -13.91
N VAL A 108 8.67 2.41 -14.20
CA VAL A 108 8.68 3.50 -15.17
C VAL A 108 9.17 2.94 -16.49
N GLU A 109 8.35 3.08 -17.54
CA GLU A 109 8.71 2.62 -18.86
C GLU A 109 9.23 3.75 -19.69
N GLU A 110 10.23 3.43 -20.48
CA GLU A 110 10.84 4.40 -21.38
C GLU A 110 10.07 4.60 -22.66
#